data_0a231e69a3162a9e7a8479bf0b6fe32c
#
_entry.id   0a231e69a3162a9e7a8479bf0b6fe32c
#
_cell.length_a   1.000
_cell.length_b   1.000
_cell.length_c   1.000
_cell.angle_alpha   90.00
_cell.angle_beta   90.00
_cell.angle_gamma   90.00
#
_symmetry.space_group_name_H-M   'P 1'
#
loop_
_entity.id
_entity.type
_entity.pdbx_description
1 polymer ?
#
loop_
_entity_poly.entity_id
_entity_poly.type
_entity_poly.pdbx_seq_one_letter_code
_entity_poly.pdbx_strand_id
1 'polypeptide(L)'
;EGYELQVGQPRVIVKEIDGKKCEPVEELTVDCPETCSGTVIELATKRKGTLRNMTSNGDRVRLEFDIPSRGIIGLRSNMLTATAGEAIMTHRLKDFEPWVGEIEMRTNGSIISGETGTAFAYSIDKLQDRGRFFISPMDQVYEGQVIGEHTRQNDITVNVTKAKQLTNMRASGSDDKTSIAPPKVFTLEEALEYIQADEYVEVTPHAMRLRKILLHEVDRKRASK
;
A
#
# COMPACT_ATOMS: atom_id res chain seq x y z
N GLU A 1 8.95 18.12 -15.17
CA GLU A 1 9.91 19.19 -14.78
C GLU A 1 11.37 18.68 -14.59
N GLY A 2 11.69 17.43 -14.85
CA GLY A 2 13.06 16.91 -14.84
C GLY A 2 13.68 16.65 -13.44
N TYR A 3 12.89 16.72 -12.38
CA TYR A 3 13.36 16.40 -11.02
C TYR A 3 13.25 14.91 -10.71
N GLU A 4 14.18 14.42 -9.91
CA GLU A 4 14.17 13.10 -9.30
C GLU A 4 14.06 13.26 -7.79
N LEU A 5 13.14 12.51 -7.18
CA LEU A 5 12.91 12.60 -5.74
C LEU A 5 12.47 11.24 -5.17
N GLN A 6 12.70 11.09 -3.88
CA GLN A 6 12.21 9.95 -3.10
C GLN A 6 11.33 10.48 -1.98
N VAL A 7 10.14 9.92 -1.88
CA VAL A 7 9.14 10.33 -0.90
C VAL A 7 8.82 9.15 0.01
N GLY A 8 8.94 9.34 1.31
CA GLY A 8 8.54 8.36 2.31
C GLY A 8 7.08 8.52 2.71
N GLN A 9 6.60 7.57 3.50
CA GLN A 9 5.25 7.64 4.07
C GLN A 9 5.09 8.91 4.92
N PRO A 10 3.98 9.65 4.78
CA PRO A 10 3.68 10.78 5.64
C PRO A 10 3.69 10.38 7.12
N ARG A 11 4.33 11.19 7.97
CA ARG A 11 4.40 10.93 9.40
C ARG A 11 3.74 12.06 10.17
N VAL A 12 2.96 11.69 11.18
CA VAL A 12 2.36 12.65 12.10
C VAL A 12 3.39 13.13 13.13
N ILE A 13 3.25 14.38 13.57
CA ILE A 13 4.10 14.93 14.65
C ILE A 13 3.57 14.37 15.97
N VAL A 14 4.41 13.62 16.65
CA VAL A 14 4.15 13.12 18.01
C VAL A 14 4.74 14.09 19.01
N LYS A 15 4.00 14.40 20.08
CA LYS A 15 4.44 15.29 21.19
C LYS A 15 4.41 14.50 22.50
N GLU A 16 5.26 14.91 23.41
CA GLU A 16 5.19 14.48 24.80
C GLU A 16 4.43 15.54 25.61
N ILE A 17 3.30 15.15 26.19
CA ILE A 17 2.46 16.01 27.02
C ILE A 17 2.28 15.31 28.36
N ASP A 18 2.68 15.96 29.47
CA ASP A 18 2.61 15.40 30.82
C ASP A 18 3.29 14.02 30.95
N GLY A 19 4.45 13.84 30.28
CA GLY A 19 5.21 12.58 30.28
C GLY A 19 4.56 11.44 29.50
N LYS A 20 3.53 11.73 28.70
CA LYS A 20 2.85 10.75 27.84
C LYS A 20 3.06 11.09 26.38
N LYS A 21 3.32 10.05 25.58
CA LYS A 21 3.36 10.15 24.12
C LYS A 21 1.96 10.45 23.60
N CYS A 22 1.78 11.59 22.93
CA CYS A 22 0.51 12.05 22.36
C CYS A 22 0.63 12.23 20.85
N GLU A 23 -0.45 11.97 20.16
CA GLU A 23 -0.58 12.11 18.71
C GLU A 23 -1.77 12.98 18.34
N PRO A 24 -1.76 13.66 17.18
CA PRO A 24 -2.90 14.45 16.73
C PRO A 24 -4.09 13.54 16.42
N VAL A 25 -5.24 13.93 16.92
CA VAL A 25 -6.54 13.29 16.70
C VAL A 25 -7.44 14.24 15.93
N GLU A 26 -8.17 13.71 14.97
CA GLU A 26 -9.08 14.47 14.13
C GLU A 26 -10.52 14.03 14.35
N GLU A 27 -11.42 14.98 14.22
CA GLU A 27 -12.86 14.70 14.06
C GLU A 27 -13.09 14.36 12.58
N LEU A 28 -13.46 13.13 12.33
CA LEU A 28 -13.81 12.62 11.01
C LEU A 28 -15.34 12.54 10.90
N THR A 29 -15.91 13.17 9.89
CA THR A 29 -17.32 13.03 9.52
C THR A 29 -17.43 12.33 8.19
N VAL A 30 -18.20 11.25 8.14
CA VAL A 30 -18.50 10.50 6.92
C VAL A 30 -20.00 10.48 6.70
N ASP A 31 -20.43 10.92 5.53
CA ASP A 31 -21.81 10.86 5.06
C ASP A 31 -21.90 9.80 3.96
N CYS A 32 -22.66 8.74 4.16
CA CYS A 32 -22.73 7.59 3.25
C CYS A 32 -24.15 7.01 3.19
N PRO A 33 -24.46 6.16 2.17
CA PRO A 33 -25.70 5.37 2.17
C PRO A 33 -25.82 4.50 3.42
N GLU A 34 -27.00 4.35 3.97
CA GLU A 34 -27.24 3.54 5.17
C GLU A 34 -26.75 2.09 5.00
N THR A 35 -26.90 1.53 3.80
CA THR A 35 -26.44 0.18 3.46
C THR A 35 -24.94 -0.02 3.60
N CYS A 36 -24.14 1.04 3.50
CA CYS A 36 -22.68 1.01 3.60
C CYS A 36 -22.17 1.39 5.00
N SER A 37 -23.04 1.81 5.92
CA SER A 37 -22.66 2.32 7.25
C SER A 37 -21.80 1.35 8.06
N GLY A 38 -22.16 0.07 8.07
CA GLY A 38 -21.38 -0.98 8.75
C GLY A 38 -19.94 -1.10 8.23
N THR A 39 -19.75 -1.08 6.91
CA THR A 39 -18.42 -1.14 6.28
C THR A 39 -17.59 0.10 6.60
N VAL A 40 -18.20 1.28 6.59
CA VAL A 40 -17.54 2.55 6.96
C VAL A 40 -17.09 2.53 8.41
N ILE A 41 -17.95 2.06 9.33
CA ILE A 41 -17.60 1.92 10.76
C ILE A 41 -16.44 0.93 10.94
N GLU A 42 -16.45 -0.20 10.25
CA GLU A 42 -15.37 -1.18 10.30
C GLU A 42 -14.05 -0.59 9.82
N LEU A 43 -14.05 0.11 8.68
CA LEU A 43 -12.85 0.75 8.12
C LEU A 43 -12.26 1.81 9.08
N ALA A 44 -13.09 2.65 9.66
CA ALA A 44 -12.66 3.65 10.64
C ALA A 44 -12.12 3.01 11.93
N THR A 45 -12.78 1.97 12.43
CA THR A 45 -12.39 1.26 13.67
C THR A 45 -11.06 0.51 13.50
N LYS A 46 -10.81 -0.12 12.34
CA LYS A 46 -9.50 -0.72 12.01
C LYS A 46 -8.36 0.30 12.05
N ARG A 47 -8.66 1.57 11.78
CA ARG A 47 -7.73 2.71 11.85
C ARG A 47 -7.74 3.40 13.23
N LYS A 48 -8.23 2.72 14.28
CA LYS A 48 -8.35 3.24 15.66
C LYS A 48 -9.32 4.42 15.79
N GLY A 49 -10.24 4.59 14.84
CA GLY A 49 -11.33 5.55 14.96
C GLY A 49 -12.39 5.09 15.99
N THR A 50 -12.83 6.01 16.83
CA THR A 50 -13.88 5.79 17.81
C THR A 50 -15.14 6.50 17.35
N LEU A 51 -16.24 5.76 17.13
CA LEU A 51 -17.52 6.35 16.75
C LEU A 51 -18.07 7.20 17.91
N ARG A 52 -18.40 8.46 17.62
CA ARG A 52 -18.96 9.43 18.57
C ARG A 52 -20.45 9.58 18.39
N ASN A 53 -20.87 9.69 17.14
CA ASN A 53 -22.28 9.95 16.84
C ASN A 53 -22.65 9.30 15.51
N MET A 54 -23.93 8.96 15.40
CA MET A 54 -24.55 8.43 14.18
C MET A 54 -25.95 9.05 14.03
N THR A 55 -26.17 9.73 12.91
CA THR A 55 -27.45 10.39 12.62
C THR A 55 -27.96 9.91 11.28
N SER A 56 -29.14 9.29 11.27
CA SER A 56 -29.82 8.88 10.03
C SER A 56 -30.61 10.07 9.44
N ASN A 57 -30.52 10.24 8.15
CA ASN A 57 -31.25 11.26 7.39
C ASN A 57 -31.77 10.65 6.08
N GLY A 58 -32.93 10.04 6.15
CA GLY A 58 -33.53 9.29 5.04
C GLY A 58 -32.75 8.02 4.72
N ASP A 59 -32.24 7.93 3.50
CA ASP A 59 -31.44 6.82 2.98
C ASP A 59 -29.93 6.96 3.24
N ARG A 60 -29.54 8.08 3.86
CA ARG A 60 -28.14 8.38 4.20
C ARG A 60 -27.92 8.44 5.70
N VAL A 61 -26.70 8.13 6.11
CA VAL A 61 -26.29 8.22 7.50
C VAL A 61 -25.03 9.07 7.60
N ARG A 62 -25.01 9.93 8.63
CA ARG A 62 -23.82 10.69 9.02
C ARG A 62 -23.18 10.02 10.23
N LEU A 63 -21.91 9.68 10.09
CA LEU A 63 -21.07 9.04 11.08
C LEU A 63 -19.97 10.01 11.51
N GLU A 64 -19.80 10.20 12.80
CA GLU A 64 -18.79 11.09 13.38
C GLU A 64 -17.83 10.28 14.25
N PHE A 65 -16.54 10.41 13.99
CA PHE A 65 -15.48 9.67 14.68
C PHE A 65 -14.41 10.61 15.23
N ASP A 66 -13.79 10.21 16.33
CA ASP A 66 -12.45 10.66 16.70
C ASP A 66 -11.45 9.64 16.17
N ILE A 67 -10.50 10.06 15.37
CA ILE A 67 -9.53 9.18 14.70
C ILE A 67 -8.13 9.79 14.73
N PRO A 68 -7.07 9.01 15.02
CA PRO A 68 -5.70 9.52 14.87
C PRO A 68 -5.43 10.01 13.45
N SER A 69 -4.75 11.16 13.28
CA SER A 69 -4.46 11.73 11.94
C SER A 69 -3.75 10.73 11.03
N ARG A 70 -2.87 9.88 11.57
CA ARG A 70 -2.23 8.80 10.80
C ARG A 70 -3.22 7.74 10.30
N GLY A 71 -4.37 7.56 10.96
CA GLY A 71 -5.43 6.65 10.53
C GLY A 71 -6.22 7.15 9.31
N ILE A 72 -6.16 8.45 9.00
CA ILE A 72 -6.84 9.05 7.85
C ILE A 72 -6.08 8.78 6.54
N ILE A 73 -4.75 8.55 6.62
CA ILE A 73 -3.93 8.28 5.43
C ILE A 73 -4.49 7.06 4.70
N GLY A 74 -4.86 7.22 3.43
CA GLY A 74 -5.45 6.18 2.58
C GLY A 74 -6.89 5.77 2.94
N LEU A 75 -7.48 6.31 4.02
CA LEU A 75 -8.84 5.96 4.42
C LEU A 75 -9.89 6.44 3.42
N ARG A 76 -9.67 7.61 2.81
CA ARG A 76 -10.59 8.18 1.81
C ARG A 76 -10.77 7.26 0.62
N SER A 77 -9.68 6.78 0.04
CA SER A 77 -9.69 5.86 -1.11
C SER A 77 -10.42 4.56 -0.77
N ASN A 78 -10.17 4.01 0.42
CA ASN A 78 -10.84 2.81 0.89
C ASN A 78 -12.34 3.02 1.09
N MET A 79 -12.75 4.16 1.66
CA MET A 79 -14.17 4.50 1.86
C MET A 79 -14.89 4.71 0.52
N LEU A 80 -14.29 5.42 -0.41
CA LEU A 80 -14.86 5.61 -1.74
C LEU A 80 -15.03 4.27 -2.47
N THR A 81 -14.05 3.38 -2.40
CA THR A 81 -14.15 2.04 -2.98
C THR A 81 -15.27 1.21 -2.33
N ALA A 82 -15.37 1.25 -1.01
CA ALA A 82 -16.36 0.49 -0.25
C ALA A 82 -17.80 0.99 -0.43
N THR A 83 -17.96 2.25 -0.83
CA THR A 83 -19.28 2.89 -1.03
C THR A 83 -19.57 3.19 -2.50
N ALA A 84 -18.83 2.59 -3.44
CA ALA A 84 -18.95 2.85 -4.88
C ALA A 84 -18.86 4.34 -5.25
N GLY A 85 -18.06 5.12 -4.51
CA GLY A 85 -17.88 6.55 -4.72
C GLY A 85 -18.87 7.46 -4.00
N GLU A 86 -19.85 6.92 -3.27
CA GLU A 86 -20.92 7.70 -2.68
C GLU A 86 -20.62 8.32 -1.31
N ALA A 87 -19.50 7.93 -0.65
CA ALA A 87 -19.10 8.51 0.63
C ALA A 87 -18.58 9.94 0.46
N ILE A 88 -19.04 10.82 1.33
CA ILE A 88 -18.48 12.16 1.49
C ILE A 88 -17.73 12.16 2.82
N MET A 89 -16.45 12.48 2.77
CA MET A 89 -15.56 12.44 3.92
C MET A 89 -14.96 13.83 4.16
N THR A 90 -15.11 14.33 5.38
CA THR A 90 -14.48 15.56 5.87
C THR A 90 -13.81 15.30 7.20
N HIS A 91 -12.70 15.97 7.48
CA HIS A 91 -11.99 15.83 8.73
C HIS A 91 -11.37 17.17 9.15
N ARG A 92 -11.18 17.35 10.45
CA ARG A 92 -10.51 18.52 11.01
C ARG A 92 -9.73 18.11 12.26
N LEU A 93 -8.59 18.76 12.50
CA LEU A 93 -7.82 18.58 13.72
C LEU A 93 -8.66 18.97 14.95
N LYS A 94 -8.72 18.06 15.93
CA LYS A 94 -9.37 18.26 17.21
C LYS A 94 -8.36 18.69 18.26
N ASP A 95 -7.47 17.78 18.66
CA ASP A 95 -6.47 17.98 19.71
C ASP A 95 -5.39 16.89 19.65
N PHE A 96 -4.46 16.94 20.59
CA PHE A 96 -3.48 15.88 20.84
C PHE A 96 -4.01 14.97 21.96
N GLU A 97 -4.12 13.67 21.65
CA GLU A 97 -4.57 12.67 22.61
C GLU A 97 -3.49 11.58 22.78
N PRO A 98 -3.53 10.79 23.89
CA PRO A 98 -2.56 9.73 24.11
C PRO A 98 -2.48 8.74 22.95
N TRP A 99 -1.28 8.28 22.61
CA TRP A 99 -1.01 7.30 21.58
C TRP A 99 -1.82 6.01 21.75
N VAL A 100 -2.60 5.65 20.75
CA VAL A 100 -3.51 4.48 20.78
C VAL A 100 -2.92 3.18 20.23
N GLY A 101 -1.61 3.11 20.07
CA GLY A 101 -0.91 1.92 19.54
C GLY A 101 -0.73 1.94 18.03
N GLU A 102 -0.16 0.89 17.46
CA GLU A 102 0.10 0.80 16.02
C GLU A 102 -1.19 0.62 15.20
N ILE A 103 -1.19 1.16 13.99
CA ILE A 103 -2.24 1.00 12.99
C ILE A 103 -1.64 0.23 11.82
N GLU A 104 -2.20 -0.94 11.52
CA GLU A 104 -1.83 -1.70 10.33
C GLU A 104 -2.47 -1.05 9.09
N MET A 105 -1.62 -0.44 8.27
CA MET A 105 -2.07 0.24 7.04
C MET A 105 -2.26 -0.74 5.88
N ARG A 106 -1.37 -1.72 5.79
CA ARG A 106 -1.37 -2.77 4.77
C ARG A 106 -1.08 -4.11 5.44
N THR A 107 -1.92 -5.11 5.18
CA THR A 107 -1.77 -6.46 5.72
C THR A 107 -0.84 -7.32 4.88
N ASN A 108 -0.71 -7.05 3.59
CA ASN A 108 0.07 -7.82 2.64
C ASN A 108 1.52 -7.34 2.60
N GLY A 109 2.46 -8.29 2.50
CA GLY A 109 3.87 -8.00 2.30
C GLY A 109 4.19 -7.53 0.88
N SER A 110 5.46 -7.22 0.65
CA SER A 110 6.00 -6.82 -0.64
C SER A 110 6.69 -7.97 -1.36
N ILE A 111 6.57 -8.02 -2.69
CA ILE A 111 7.45 -8.79 -3.56
C ILE A 111 8.58 -7.87 -3.97
N ILE A 112 9.82 -8.23 -3.62
CA ILE A 112 11.01 -7.40 -3.78
C ILE A 112 11.93 -8.04 -4.80
N SER A 113 12.48 -7.26 -5.73
CA SER A 113 13.53 -7.76 -6.64
C SER A 113 14.82 -8.03 -5.89
N GLY A 114 15.37 -9.23 -6.07
CA GLY A 114 16.67 -9.62 -5.51
C GLY A 114 17.83 -9.32 -6.44
N GLU A 115 17.57 -8.91 -7.68
CA GLU A 115 18.58 -8.70 -8.72
C GLU A 115 18.27 -7.45 -9.53
N THR A 116 19.33 -6.86 -10.10
CA THR A 116 19.22 -5.76 -11.05
C THR A 116 19.28 -6.32 -12.48
N GLY A 117 18.34 -5.91 -13.33
CA GLY A 117 18.30 -6.36 -14.73
C GLY A 117 16.92 -6.20 -15.36
N THR A 118 16.71 -6.88 -16.47
CA THR A 118 15.44 -6.88 -17.21
C THR A 118 14.51 -7.96 -16.68
N ALA A 119 13.26 -7.62 -16.42
CA ALA A 119 12.23 -8.58 -16.01
C ALA A 119 11.76 -9.43 -17.19
N PHE A 120 11.80 -10.75 -17.06
CA PHE A 120 11.36 -11.67 -18.11
C PHE A 120 9.97 -12.21 -17.87
N ALA A 121 9.18 -12.31 -18.93
CA ALA A 121 7.83 -12.86 -18.91
C ALA A 121 7.77 -14.24 -18.24
N TYR A 122 8.71 -15.12 -18.53
CA TYR A 122 8.81 -16.45 -17.93
C TYR A 122 8.93 -16.41 -16.39
N SER A 123 9.74 -15.51 -15.87
CA SER A 123 9.91 -15.40 -14.40
C SER A 123 8.71 -14.80 -13.73
N ILE A 124 8.07 -13.78 -14.34
CA ILE A 124 6.84 -13.18 -13.83
C ILE A 124 5.72 -14.23 -13.80
N ASP A 125 5.53 -14.98 -14.88
CA ASP A 125 4.52 -16.05 -14.99
C ASP A 125 4.68 -17.09 -13.86
N LYS A 126 5.89 -17.57 -13.64
CA LYS A 126 6.21 -18.52 -12.55
C LYS A 126 5.93 -18.01 -11.13
N LEU A 127 5.86 -16.71 -10.97
CA LEU A 127 5.72 -16.07 -9.66
C LEU A 127 4.33 -15.44 -9.44
N GLN A 128 3.43 -15.49 -10.43
CA GLN A 128 2.08 -14.89 -10.34
C GLN A 128 1.25 -15.44 -9.17
N ASP A 129 1.43 -16.70 -8.80
CA ASP A 129 0.74 -17.30 -7.64
C ASP A 129 1.18 -16.69 -6.30
N ARG A 130 2.31 -15.97 -6.28
CA ARG A 130 2.82 -15.33 -5.08
C ARG A 130 2.18 -13.98 -4.79
N GLY A 131 1.60 -13.33 -5.80
CA GLY A 131 0.96 -12.04 -5.64
C GLY A 131 0.76 -11.28 -6.94
N ARG A 132 0.39 -10.00 -6.80
CA ARG A 132 0.12 -9.12 -7.92
C ARG A 132 1.34 -8.25 -8.22
N PHE A 133 1.82 -8.29 -9.46
CA PHE A 133 2.98 -7.50 -9.89
C PHE A 133 2.61 -6.06 -10.27
N PHE A 134 3.59 -5.16 -10.15
CA PHE A 134 3.54 -3.75 -10.53
C PHE A 134 4.38 -3.46 -11.78
N ILE A 135 5.06 -4.48 -12.30
CA ILE A 135 5.96 -4.42 -13.44
C ILE A 135 5.42 -5.26 -14.60
N SER A 136 5.83 -4.88 -15.80
CA SER A 136 5.59 -5.61 -17.04
C SER A 136 6.84 -6.40 -17.48
N PRO A 137 6.67 -7.41 -18.34
CA PRO A 137 7.82 -7.98 -19.04
C PRO A 137 8.63 -6.91 -19.77
N MET A 138 9.95 -7.05 -19.76
CA MET A 138 10.96 -6.13 -20.32
C MET A 138 11.20 -4.85 -19.48
N ASP A 139 10.51 -4.62 -18.39
CA ASP A 139 10.83 -3.53 -17.47
C ASP A 139 12.21 -3.74 -16.83
N GLN A 140 12.92 -2.62 -16.64
CA GLN A 140 14.17 -2.61 -15.89
C GLN A 140 13.85 -2.57 -14.39
N VAL A 141 14.41 -3.50 -13.65
CA VAL A 141 14.29 -3.59 -12.19
C VAL A 141 15.67 -3.55 -11.54
N TYR A 142 15.71 -3.20 -10.26
CA TYR A 142 16.94 -3.21 -9.49
C TYR A 142 16.74 -3.89 -8.13
N GLU A 143 17.82 -4.34 -7.52
CA GLU A 143 17.80 -4.95 -6.19
C GLU A 143 17.16 -4.02 -5.15
N GLY A 144 16.20 -4.54 -4.39
CA GLY A 144 15.45 -3.77 -3.39
C GLY A 144 14.25 -2.99 -3.94
N GLN A 145 13.99 -3.01 -5.24
CA GLN A 145 12.75 -2.47 -5.82
C GLN A 145 11.56 -3.33 -5.40
N VAL A 146 10.46 -2.69 -4.97
CA VAL A 146 9.18 -3.35 -4.72
C VAL A 146 8.45 -3.52 -6.04
N ILE A 147 8.36 -4.74 -6.51
CA ILE A 147 7.85 -5.11 -7.84
C ILE A 147 6.48 -5.76 -7.81
N GLY A 148 5.91 -5.94 -6.62
CA GLY A 148 4.58 -6.51 -6.46
C GLY A 148 4.12 -6.55 -5.01
N GLU A 149 2.85 -6.91 -4.84
CA GLU A 149 2.21 -7.16 -3.56
C GLU A 149 2.13 -8.67 -3.33
N HIS A 150 2.64 -9.12 -2.18
CA HIS A 150 2.60 -10.53 -1.80
C HIS A 150 1.20 -10.91 -1.29
N THR A 151 0.77 -12.15 -1.51
CA THR A 151 -0.50 -12.67 -0.98
C THR A 151 -0.48 -12.90 0.53
N ARG A 152 0.70 -12.91 1.16
CA ARG A 152 0.89 -13.11 2.60
C ARG A 152 1.44 -11.84 3.24
N GLN A 153 1.42 -11.77 4.57
CA GLN A 153 1.88 -10.61 5.34
C GLN A 153 3.39 -10.36 5.26
N ASN A 154 4.19 -11.40 5.01
CA ASN A 154 5.65 -11.29 4.96
C ASN A 154 6.14 -10.84 3.60
N ASP A 155 7.21 -10.05 3.59
CA ASP A 155 7.95 -9.71 2.39
C ASP A 155 8.69 -10.93 1.83
N ILE A 156 8.79 -11.00 0.51
CA ILE A 156 9.60 -12.00 -0.20
C ILE A 156 10.54 -11.34 -1.20
N THR A 157 11.76 -11.84 -1.26
CA THR A 157 12.72 -11.45 -2.30
C THR A 157 12.72 -12.50 -3.41
N VAL A 158 12.52 -12.07 -4.64
CA VAL A 158 12.42 -12.94 -5.83
C VAL A 158 13.35 -12.46 -6.94
N ASN A 159 13.70 -13.37 -7.83
CA ASN A 159 14.48 -13.03 -9.01
C ASN A 159 13.58 -13.10 -10.26
N VAL A 160 13.29 -11.94 -10.87
CA VAL A 160 12.49 -11.82 -12.09
C VAL A 160 13.36 -11.66 -13.36
N THR A 161 14.69 -11.64 -13.21
CA THR A 161 15.63 -11.45 -14.30
C THR A 161 16.10 -12.77 -14.94
N LYS A 162 15.55 -13.91 -14.55
CA LYS A 162 15.87 -15.21 -15.12
C LYS A 162 15.09 -15.46 -16.40
N ALA A 163 15.81 -15.57 -17.52
CA ALA A 163 15.21 -16.01 -18.77
C ALA A 163 14.91 -17.52 -18.74
N LYS A 164 14.00 -17.96 -19.61
CA LYS A 164 13.76 -19.39 -19.85
C LYS A 164 15.05 -20.01 -20.38
N GLN A 165 15.58 -21.00 -19.68
CA GLN A 165 16.71 -21.78 -20.23
C GLN A 165 16.21 -22.63 -21.41
N LEU A 166 16.90 -22.54 -22.52
CA LEU A 166 16.65 -23.38 -23.68
C LEU A 166 17.04 -24.84 -23.31
N THR A 167 16.06 -25.67 -23.06
CA THR A 167 16.27 -27.12 -22.94
C THR A 167 16.17 -27.74 -24.33
N ASN A 168 17.16 -28.59 -24.70
CA ASN A 168 17.18 -29.33 -25.98
C ASN A 168 16.07 -30.36 -26.15
N MET A 169 15.09 -30.45 -25.26
CA MET A 169 13.93 -31.29 -25.44
C MET A 169 12.95 -30.61 -26.38
N ARG A 170 12.82 -31.16 -27.59
CA ARG A 170 11.75 -30.88 -28.53
C ARG A 170 10.43 -31.41 -27.94
N ALA A 171 9.79 -30.65 -27.08
CA ALA A 171 8.37 -30.81 -26.81
C ALA A 171 7.63 -30.17 -27.97
N SER A 172 7.29 -31.02 -28.94
CA SER A 172 6.43 -30.65 -30.06
C SER A 172 5.04 -30.28 -29.51
N GLY A 173 4.65 -29.02 -29.65
CA GLY A 173 3.26 -28.66 -29.79
C GLY A 173 2.52 -27.97 -28.66
N SER A 174 3.19 -27.43 -27.65
CA SER A 174 2.51 -26.53 -26.71
C SER A 174 3.37 -25.29 -26.49
N ASP A 175 3.17 -24.29 -27.33
CA ASP A 175 3.43 -22.90 -26.96
C ASP A 175 2.39 -22.56 -25.89
N ASP A 176 2.68 -22.90 -24.62
CA ASP A 176 1.91 -22.42 -23.49
C ASP A 176 1.94 -20.89 -23.57
N LYS A 177 0.85 -20.30 -24.05
CA LYS A 177 0.67 -18.86 -24.10
C LYS A 177 0.77 -18.39 -22.66
N THR A 178 1.92 -17.79 -22.33
CA THR A 178 2.17 -17.19 -21.01
C THR A 178 1.11 -16.12 -20.79
N SER A 179 0.12 -16.39 -19.94
CA SER A 179 -0.91 -15.41 -19.60
C SER A 179 -0.47 -14.65 -18.36
N ILE A 180 0.09 -13.49 -18.57
CA ILE A 180 0.52 -12.60 -17.47
C ILE A 180 -0.62 -11.63 -17.17
N ALA A 181 -1.01 -11.56 -15.90
CA ALA A 181 -1.98 -10.58 -15.44
C ALA A 181 -1.44 -9.16 -15.63
N PRO A 182 -2.27 -8.18 -16.02
CA PRO A 182 -1.83 -6.81 -16.17
C PRO A 182 -1.29 -6.26 -14.85
N PRO A 183 -0.18 -5.48 -14.88
CA PRO A 183 0.39 -4.91 -13.68
C PRO A 183 -0.57 -3.92 -13.02
N LYS A 184 -0.47 -3.79 -11.70
CA LYS A 184 -1.14 -2.70 -10.98
C LYS A 184 -0.31 -1.44 -11.19
N VAL A 185 -0.92 -0.43 -11.76
CA VAL A 185 -0.33 0.91 -11.93
C VAL A 185 -0.87 1.81 -10.83
N PHE A 186 -0.01 2.59 -10.19
CA PHE A 186 -0.37 3.54 -9.16
C PHE A 186 -0.32 4.97 -9.67
N THR A 187 -1.23 5.80 -9.21
CA THR A 187 -1.00 7.25 -9.18
C THR A 187 -0.02 7.60 -8.05
N LEU A 188 0.49 8.84 -8.03
CA LEU A 188 1.40 9.26 -6.96
C LEU A 188 0.73 9.17 -5.58
N GLU A 189 -0.52 9.62 -5.49
CA GLU A 189 -1.31 9.57 -4.26
C GLU A 189 -1.51 8.13 -3.77
N GLU A 190 -1.93 7.24 -4.66
CA GLU A 190 -2.10 5.82 -4.34
C GLU A 190 -0.79 5.17 -3.90
N ALA A 191 0.33 5.53 -4.52
CA ALA A 191 1.65 5.01 -4.15
C ALA A 191 2.05 5.46 -2.74
N LEU A 192 1.83 6.74 -2.40
CA LEU A 192 2.11 7.30 -1.07
C LEU A 192 1.21 6.70 0.02
N GLU A 193 -0.04 6.38 -0.30
CA GLU A 193 -0.96 5.69 0.59
C GLU A 193 -0.60 4.21 0.77
N TYR A 194 0.00 3.59 -0.27
CA TYR A 194 0.31 2.16 -0.31
C TYR A 194 1.60 1.80 0.43
N ILE A 195 2.66 2.62 0.36
CA ILE A 195 3.97 2.32 0.94
C ILE A 195 3.93 2.14 2.45
N GLN A 196 4.84 1.31 2.95
CA GLN A 196 5.08 1.13 4.39
C GLN A 196 6.20 2.05 4.89
N ALA A 197 6.40 2.09 6.21
CA ALA A 197 7.40 2.94 6.87
C ALA A 197 8.85 2.66 6.43
N ASP A 198 9.12 1.47 5.90
CA ASP A 198 10.42 1.02 5.38
C ASP A 198 10.53 1.11 3.86
N GLU A 199 9.59 1.79 3.21
CA GLU A 199 9.51 1.95 1.76
C GLU A 199 9.52 3.42 1.33
N TYR A 200 10.01 3.67 0.11
CA TYR A 200 9.95 4.96 -0.58
C TYR A 200 9.23 4.83 -1.91
N VAL A 201 8.57 5.91 -2.32
CA VAL A 201 8.19 6.16 -3.71
C VAL A 201 9.33 6.91 -4.36
N GLU A 202 9.91 6.35 -5.39
CA GLU A 202 10.90 6.99 -6.25
C GLU A 202 10.19 7.56 -7.47
N VAL A 203 10.29 8.87 -7.66
CA VAL A 203 9.67 9.58 -8.77
C VAL A 203 10.78 10.14 -9.65
N THR A 204 10.75 9.77 -10.91
CA THR A 204 11.62 10.31 -11.96
C THR A 204 10.77 10.87 -13.10
N PRO A 205 11.31 11.66 -14.03
CA PRO A 205 10.56 12.17 -15.17
C PRO A 205 9.88 11.09 -16.04
N HIS A 206 10.42 9.87 -16.01
CA HIS A 206 10.00 8.77 -16.88
C HIS A 206 9.30 7.63 -16.17
N ALA A 207 9.44 7.53 -14.84
CA ALA A 207 8.91 6.39 -14.10
C ALA A 207 8.63 6.73 -12.63
N MET A 208 7.66 6.03 -12.07
CA MET A 208 7.41 5.97 -10.63
C MET A 208 7.62 4.53 -10.18
N ARG A 209 8.43 4.34 -9.13
CA ARG A 209 8.78 3.04 -8.60
C ARG A 209 8.64 3.03 -7.08
N LEU A 210 8.29 1.88 -6.55
CA LEU A 210 8.33 1.63 -5.10
C LEU A 210 9.63 0.90 -4.78
N ARG A 211 10.27 1.23 -3.65
CA ARG A 211 11.50 0.57 -3.23
C ARG A 211 11.60 0.46 -1.72
N LYS A 212 12.37 -0.51 -1.24
CA LYS A 212 12.78 -0.55 0.16
C LYS A 212 13.82 0.55 0.45
N ILE A 213 13.82 1.07 1.68
CA ILE A 213 14.85 2.02 2.16
C ILE A 213 16.21 1.32 2.13
N LEU A 214 16.28 0.10 2.68
CA LEU A 214 17.46 -0.76 2.62
C LEU A 214 17.35 -1.67 1.40
N LEU A 215 18.17 -1.43 0.38
CA LEU A 215 18.09 -2.15 -0.89
C LEU A 215 18.55 -3.60 -0.76
N HIS A 216 19.64 -3.85 -0.04
CA HIS A 216 20.18 -5.19 0.09
C HIS A 216 19.40 -6.06 1.09
N GLU A 217 19.09 -7.29 0.68
CA GLU A 217 18.33 -8.22 1.53
C GLU A 217 19.03 -8.51 2.87
N VAL A 218 20.35 -8.56 2.87
CA VAL A 218 21.15 -8.81 4.10
C VAL A 218 20.94 -7.70 5.12
N ASP A 219 20.90 -6.44 4.65
CA ASP A 219 20.73 -5.29 5.53
C ASP A 219 19.30 -5.23 6.08
N ARG A 220 18.29 -5.54 5.26
CA ARG A 220 16.89 -5.69 5.74
C ARG A 220 16.76 -6.75 6.83
N LYS A 221 17.38 -7.93 6.64
CA LYS A 221 17.39 -9.03 7.63
C LYS A 221 18.12 -8.67 8.92
N ARG A 222 19.14 -7.81 8.85
CA ARG A 222 19.84 -7.30 10.06
C ARG A 222 18.99 -6.30 10.83
N ALA A 223 18.29 -5.40 10.11
CA ALA A 223 17.45 -4.37 10.72
C ALA A 223 16.16 -4.94 11.35
N SER A 224 15.73 -6.14 10.95
CA SER A 224 14.54 -6.82 11.51
C SER A 224 14.82 -7.70 12.72
N LYS A 225 16.09 -7.83 13.14
CA LYS A 225 16.52 -8.53 14.36
C LYS A 225 16.62 -7.56 15.54
#